data_61967c617add5202ec47e418d4a76c59
#
_entry.id   61967c617add5202ec47e418d4a76c59
#
_cell.length_a   1.000
_cell.length_b   1.000
_cell.length_c   1.000
_cell.angle_alpha   90.00
_cell.angle_beta   90.00
_cell.angle_gamma   90.00
#
_symmetry.space_group_name_H-M   'P 1'
#
loop_
_entity.id
_entity.type
_entity.pdbx_description
1 polymer ?
#
loop_
_entity_poly.entity_id
_entity_poly.type
_entity_poly.pdbx_seq_one_letter_code
_entity_poly.pdbx_strand_id
1 'polypeptide(L)'
;MKIYCLVLITMVLTLSSCSTYYLTNDSFKDQLQRIDPNKISDAYDFRLGLIGVALKGGQNFYNGIKTLKCKDKAGNDVLVNIKPQTGIRLTDNSGRTLQLYFDSVFLRDSLVYGSKSHFITLPVTPMNINTLTKIEIQ
;
A
#
# COMPACT_ATOMS: atom_id res chain seq x y z
N MET A 1 -23.55 31.10 24.60
CA MET A 1 -22.34 31.37 23.81
C MET A 1 -21.15 30.45 24.15
N LYS A 2 -20.87 30.12 25.42
CA LYS A 2 -19.72 29.27 25.81
C LYS A 2 -19.84 27.80 25.35
N ILE A 3 -21.04 27.24 25.28
CA ILE A 3 -21.26 25.82 24.88
C ILE A 3 -21.00 25.59 23.38
N TYR A 4 -21.38 26.55 22.54
CA TYR A 4 -21.15 26.45 21.09
C TYR A 4 -19.66 26.51 20.72
N CYS A 5 -18.86 27.29 21.45
CA CYS A 5 -17.39 27.29 21.25
C CYS A 5 -16.76 25.96 21.63
N LEU A 6 -17.24 25.31 22.68
CA LEU A 6 -16.70 24.03 23.13
C LEU A 6 -17.01 22.89 22.11
N VAL A 7 -18.22 22.90 21.55
CA VAL A 7 -18.64 21.95 20.50
C VAL A 7 -17.85 22.18 19.20
N LEU A 8 -17.60 23.43 18.84
CA LEU A 8 -16.80 23.74 17.65
C LEU A 8 -15.34 23.29 17.79
N ILE A 9 -14.75 23.46 18.98
CA ILE A 9 -13.37 23.05 19.28
C ILE A 9 -13.24 21.52 19.26
N THR A 10 -14.21 20.78 19.81
CA THR A 10 -14.20 19.32 19.75
C THR A 10 -14.37 18.80 18.32
N MET A 11 -15.16 19.46 17.48
CA MET A 11 -15.35 19.07 16.08
C MET A 11 -14.10 19.28 15.22
N VAL A 12 -13.26 20.26 15.53
CA VAL A 12 -12.00 20.53 14.83
C VAL A 12 -10.91 19.53 15.22
N LEU A 13 -10.95 18.98 16.44
CA LEU A 13 -9.96 18.00 16.92
C LEU A 13 -10.16 16.58 16.36
N THR A 14 -11.31 16.29 15.76
CA THR A 14 -11.61 14.97 15.17
C THR A 14 -11.19 14.84 13.69
N LEU A 15 -10.59 15.85 13.10
CA LEU A 15 -9.94 15.72 11.80
C LEU A 15 -8.67 14.87 11.98
N SER A 16 -8.86 13.56 12.13
CA SER A 16 -7.78 12.60 12.09
C SER A 16 -7.08 12.73 10.74
N SER A 17 -5.98 13.45 10.76
CA SER A 17 -5.10 13.62 9.63
C SER A 17 -4.66 12.23 9.17
N CYS A 18 -5.11 11.79 8.02
CA CYS A 18 -4.53 10.64 7.33
C CYS A 18 -3.03 10.91 7.19
N SER A 19 -2.23 10.18 7.95
CA SER A 19 -0.78 10.37 7.92
C SER A 19 -0.26 9.77 6.60
N THR A 20 0.35 10.59 5.77
CA THR A 20 1.02 10.16 4.55
C THR A 20 2.51 10.16 4.79
N TYR A 21 3.17 9.06 4.46
CA TYR A 21 4.62 8.89 4.55
C TYR A 21 5.20 8.74 3.16
N TYR A 22 6.48 9.00 3.03
CA TYR A 22 7.18 9.02 1.74
C TYR A 22 8.36 8.07 1.74
N LEU A 23 8.64 7.51 0.56
CA LEU A 23 9.81 6.66 0.31
C LEU A 23 10.61 7.23 -0.85
N THR A 24 11.93 7.11 -0.75
CA THR A 24 12.81 7.27 -1.92
C THR A 24 12.81 5.99 -2.74
N ASN A 25 13.10 6.08 -4.04
CA ASN A 25 13.18 4.92 -4.94
C ASN A 25 14.18 3.89 -4.43
N ASP A 26 15.34 4.34 -3.95
CA ASP A 26 16.40 3.45 -3.46
C ASP A 26 15.96 2.72 -2.19
N SER A 27 15.37 3.43 -1.22
CA SER A 27 14.83 2.82 0.00
C SER A 27 13.70 1.83 -0.30
N PHE A 28 12.83 2.16 -1.23
CA PHE A 28 11.73 1.29 -1.65
C PHE A 28 12.25 0.01 -2.30
N LYS A 29 13.17 0.15 -3.25
CA LYS A 29 13.83 -0.96 -3.94
C LYS A 29 14.55 -1.88 -2.95
N ASP A 30 15.35 -1.31 -2.04
CA ASP A 30 16.13 -2.06 -1.06
C ASP A 30 15.24 -2.87 -0.10
N GLN A 31 14.11 -2.29 0.33
CA GLN A 31 13.17 -2.96 1.22
C GLN A 31 12.38 -4.08 0.50
N LEU A 32 12.04 -3.91 -0.79
CA LEU A 32 11.35 -4.93 -1.58
C LEU A 32 12.28 -6.06 -2.05
N GLN A 33 13.55 -5.80 -2.31
CA GLN A 33 14.53 -6.82 -2.71
C GLN A 33 14.78 -7.89 -1.63
N ARG A 34 14.45 -7.60 -0.38
CA ARG A 34 14.56 -8.54 0.75
C ARG A 34 13.44 -9.58 0.77
N ILE A 35 12.43 -9.42 -0.08
CA ILE A 35 11.31 -10.35 -0.18
C ILE A 35 11.77 -11.53 -1.00
N ASP A 36 11.66 -12.75 -0.43
CA ASP A 36 11.87 -13.98 -1.17
C ASP A 36 10.66 -14.24 -2.09
N PRO A 37 10.83 -14.15 -3.42
CA PRO A 37 9.72 -14.37 -4.36
C PRO A 37 9.16 -15.80 -4.31
N ASN A 38 9.88 -16.76 -3.69
CA ASN A 38 9.43 -18.14 -3.54
C ASN A 38 8.59 -18.35 -2.26
N LYS A 39 8.56 -17.39 -1.36
CA LYS A 39 7.67 -17.37 -0.18
C LYS A 39 6.31 -16.73 -0.46
N ILE A 40 5.87 -16.82 -1.70
CA ILE A 40 4.49 -16.48 -2.08
C ILE A 40 3.60 -17.50 -1.39
N SER A 41 3.03 -17.12 -0.26
CA SER A 41 1.98 -17.92 0.33
C SER A 41 0.73 -17.74 -0.54
N ASP A 42 0.15 -18.85 -1.01
CA ASP A 42 -1.19 -18.92 -1.58
C ASP A 42 -2.22 -18.55 -0.50
N ALA A 43 -2.16 -17.33 0.00
CA ALA A 43 -3.03 -16.86 1.06
C ALA A 43 -4.34 -16.40 0.42
N TYR A 44 -5.38 -17.09 0.79
CA TYR A 44 -6.80 -16.89 0.59
C TYR A 44 -7.42 -17.54 -0.65
N ASP A 45 -7.71 -18.83 -0.49
CA ASP A 45 -8.77 -19.52 -1.22
C ASP A 45 -10.13 -19.05 -0.64
N PHE A 46 -10.68 -17.96 -1.18
CA PHE A 46 -12.00 -17.49 -0.77
C PHE A 46 -13.06 -18.28 -1.53
N ARG A 47 -13.54 -19.36 -0.93
CA ARG A 47 -14.72 -20.10 -1.40
C ARG A 47 -15.97 -19.34 -0.99
N LEU A 48 -16.59 -18.65 -1.93
CA LEU A 48 -17.98 -18.20 -1.79
C LEU A 48 -18.89 -19.43 -1.79
N GLY A 49 -19.17 -19.97 -0.61
CA GLY A 49 -19.89 -21.24 -0.38
C GLY A 49 -21.36 -21.26 -0.79
N LEU A 50 -21.92 -20.18 -1.36
CA LEU A 50 -23.37 -20.11 -1.65
C LEU A 50 -23.75 -20.33 -3.12
N ILE A 51 -22.85 -20.34 -4.08
CA ILE A 51 -23.23 -20.47 -5.50
C ILE A 51 -22.34 -21.47 -6.28
N GLY A 52 -21.54 -22.31 -5.64
CA GLY A 52 -20.76 -23.35 -6.35
C GLY A 52 -19.78 -22.86 -7.43
N VAL A 53 -19.61 -21.57 -7.58
CA VAL A 53 -18.66 -20.98 -8.50
C VAL A 53 -17.35 -20.79 -7.74
N ALA A 54 -16.40 -21.69 -7.97
CA ALA A 54 -15.01 -21.47 -7.60
C ALA A 54 -14.47 -20.33 -8.48
N LEU A 55 -14.65 -19.10 -7.99
CA LEU A 55 -13.80 -18.02 -8.47
C LEU A 55 -12.41 -18.38 -8.01
N LYS A 56 -11.53 -18.84 -8.92
CA LYS A 56 -10.10 -18.91 -8.67
C LYS A 56 -9.70 -17.49 -8.29
N GLY A 57 -9.62 -17.23 -6.98
CA GLY A 57 -9.06 -16.02 -6.45
C GLY A 57 -7.66 -15.90 -7.05
N GLY A 58 -7.38 -14.79 -7.72
CA GLY A 58 -6.04 -14.56 -8.21
C GLY A 58 -5.07 -14.72 -7.06
N GLN A 59 -3.90 -15.27 -7.34
CA GLN A 59 -2.84 -15.43 -6.34
C GLN A 59 -2.58 -14.08 -5.68
N ASN A 60 -3.09 -13.90 -4.48
CA ASN A 60 -2.82 -12.72 -3.68
C ASN A 60 -1.43 -12.92 -3.08
N PHE A 61 -0.46 -12.28 -3.70
CA PHE A 61 0.88 -12.23 -3.17
C PHE A 61 0.87 -11.45 -1.85
N TYR A 62 1.52 -11.99 -0.83
CA TYR A 62 1.74 -11.33 0.45
C TYR A 62 3.23 -11.18 0.71
N ASN A 63 3.72 -9.94 0.75
CA ASN A 63 5.16 -9.67 0.85
C ASN A 63 5.77 -9.88 2.25
N GLY A 64 4.96 -10.04 3.27
CA GLY A 64 5.39 -10.31 4.64
C GLY A 64 6.07 -9.15 5.37
N ILE A 65 6.17 -7.97 4.76
CA ILE A 65 6.76 -6.79 5.40
C ILE A 65 5.80 -6.26 6.46
N LYS A 66 6.24 -6.25 7.70
CA LYS A 66 5.46 -5.74 8.83
C LYS A 66 5.79 -4.29 9.18
N THR A 67 6.99 -3.84 8.86
CA THR A 67 7.48 -2.50 9.19
C THR A 67 8.24 -1.92 8.02
N LEU A 68 7.98 -0.67 7.69
CA LEU A 68 8.58 0.04 6.57
C LEU A 68 9.29 1.29 7.06
N LYS A 69 10.54 1.48 6.62
CA LYS A 69 11.29 2.72 6.86
C LYS A 69 10.85 3.78 5.88
N CYS A 70 10.25 4.84 6.38
CA CYS A 70 9.70 5.94 5.60
C CYS A 70 10.22 7.28 6.09
N LYS A 71 9.85 8.34 5.38
CA LYS A 71 9.99 9.73 5.84
C LYS A 71 8.61 10.32 6.09
N ASP A 72 8.50 11.13 7.14
CA ASP A 72 7.31 11.95 7.38
C ASP A 72 7.29 13.19 6.45
N LYS A 73 6.26 14.03 6.58
CA LYS A 73 6.14 15.28 5.81
C LYS A 73 7.25 16.28 6.09
N ALA A 74 7.90 16.20 7.25
CA ALA A 74 9.02 17.05 7.63
C ALA A 74 10.37 16.49 7.16
N GLY A 75 10.39 15.28 6.58
CA GLY A 75 11.59 14.60 6.11
C GLY A 75 12.30 13.75 7.15
N ASN A 76 11.74 13.59 8.35
CA ASN A 76 12.30 12.75 9.39
C ASN A 76 12.09 11.27 9.10
N ASP A 77 13.06 10.44 9.49
CA ASP A 77 12.97 8.99 9.37
C ASP A 77 11.98 8.45 10.40
N VAL A 78 11.02 7.65 9.93
CA VAL A 78 9.99 7.01 10.76
C VAL A 78 9.81 5.55 10.37
N LEU A 79 9.40 4.73 11.34
CA LEU A 79 9.00 3.35 11.10
C LEU A 79 7.48 3.28 11.05
N VAL A 80 6.95 2.82 9.93
CA VAL A 80 5.51 2.66 9.70
C VAL A 80 5.15 1.18 9.82
N ASN A 81 4.21 0.86 10.71
CA ASN A 81 3.67 -0.49 10.81
C ASN A 81 2.69 -0.74 9.67
N ILE A 82 2.95 -1.77 8.89
CA ILE A 82 2.09 -2.19 7.78
C ILE A 82 0.91 -2.99 8.30
N LYS A 83 -0.27 -2.57 7.91
CA LYS A 83 -1.54 -3.23 8.20
C LYS A 83 -2.17 -3.72 6.89
N PRO A 84 -3.13 -4.64 6.90
CA PRO A 84 -3.80 -5.11 5.67
C PRO A 84 -4.40 -3.98 4.83
N GLN A 85 -4.87 -2.89 5.46
CA GLN A 85 -5.44 -1.72 4.78
C GLN A 85 -4.40 -0.67 4.36
N THR A 86 -3.11 -0.86 4.68
CA THR A 86 -2.07 0.10 4.29
C THR A 86 -1.98 0.16 2.77
N GLY A 87 -2.22 1.33 2.23
CA GLY A 87 -2.11 1.61 0.80
C GLY A 87 -0.75 2.18 0.43
N ILE A 88 -0.35 1.92 -0.80
CA ILE A 88 0.77 2.59 -1.45
C ILE A 88 0.27 3.29 -2.71
N ARG A 89 0.66 4.55 -2.89
CA ARG A 89 0.46 5.29 -4.12
C ARG A 89 1.79 5.54 -4.78
N LEU A 90 1.89 5.11 -6.03
CA LEU A 90 3.05 5.30 -6.89
C LEU A 90 2.71 6.35 -7.94
N THR A 91 3.61 7.29 -8.20
CA THR A 91 3.48 8.27 -9.28
C THR A 91 4.73 8.22 -10.13
N ASP A 92 4.59 8.10 -11.45
CA ASP A 92 5.72 8.10 -12.38
C ASP A 92 5.98 9.49 -12.99
N ASN A 93 7.03 9.59 -13.79
CA ASN A 93 7.46 10.81 -14.45
C ASN A 93 6.48 11.31 -15.54
N SER A 94 5.53 10.49 -15.97
CA SER A 94 4.44 10.89 -16.87
C SER A 94 3.23 11.45 -16.09
N GLY A 95 3.25 11.41 -14.77
CA GLY A 95 2.12 11.78 -13.91
C GLY A 95 1.09 10.68 -13.73
N ARG A 96 1.32 9.47 -14.29
CA ARG A 96 0.45 8.33 -14.06
C ARG A 96 0.54 7.91 -12.61
N THR A 97 -0.60 7.63 -11.98
CA THR A 97 -0.68 7.14 -10.61
C THR A 97 -1.19 5.71 -10.55
N LEU A 98 -0.66 4.94 -9.61
CA LEU A 98 -1.09 3.58 -9.31
C LEU A 98 -1.23 3.44 -7.80
N GLN A 99 -2.41 3.02 -7.34
CA GLN A 99 -2.68 2.76 -5.93
C GLN A 99 -2.89 1.26 -5.72
N LEU A 100 -2.17 0.70 -4.76
CA LEU A 100 -2.17 -0.73 -4.44
C LEU A 100 -2.26 -0.92 -2.92
N TYR A 101 -2.62 -2.12 -2.48
CA TYR A 101 -2.37 -2.56 -1.12
C TYR A 101 -0.90 -2.91 -0.94
N PHE A 102 -0.25 -2.33 0.06
CA PHE A 102 1.20 -2.47 0.24
C PHE A 102 1.63 -3.93 0.48
N ASP A 103 0.86 -4.68 1.23
CA ASP A 103 1.15 -6.09 1.55
C ASP A 103 1.20 -7.01 0.32
N SER A 104 0.58 -6.58 -0.80
CA SER A 104 0.58 -7.29 -2.09
C SER A 104 1.70 -6.83 -3.04
N VAL A 105 2.50 -5.84 -2.65
CA VAL A 105 3.51 -5.26 -3.55
C VAL A 105 4.76 -6.10 -3.61
N PHE A 106 5.27 -6.33 -4.82
CA PHE A 106 6.55 -6.99 -5.07
C PHE A 106 7.25 -6.41 -6.30
N LEU A 107 8.56 -6.65 -6.38
CA LEU A 107 9.41 -6.18 -7.46
C LEU A 107 9.88 -7.37 -8.30
N ARG A 108 9.74 -7.28 -9.63
CA ARG A 108 10.30 -8.24 -10.60
C ARG A 108 10.82 -7.46 -11.81
N ASP A 109 12.08 -7.67 -12.17
CA ASP A 109 12.72 -7.05 -13.36
C ASP A 109 12.50 -5.53 -13.43
N SER A 110 12.69 -4.83 -12.31
CA SER A 110 12.45 -3.38 -12.15
C SER A 110 10.99 -2.95 -12.31
N LEU A 111 10.04 -3.87 -12.40
CA LEU A 111 8.61 -3.59 -12.45
C LEU A 111 7.97 -3.84 -11.08
N VAL A 112 7.19 -2.87 -10.63
CA VAL A 112 6.41 -2.95 -9.40
C VAL A 112 5.04 -3.52 -9.72
N TYR A 113 4.72 -4.64 -9.10
CA TYR A 113 3.44 -5.34 -9.16
C TYR A 113 2.72 -5.23 -7.83
N GLY A 114 1.43 -5.51 -7.83
CA GLY A 114 0.61 -5.56 -6.64
C GLY A 114 -0.87 -5.65 -6.96
N SER A 115 -1.71 -5.64 -5.95
CA SER A 115 -3.16 -5.77 -6.09
C SER A 115 -3.88 -4.50 -5.64
N LYS A 116 -4.97 -4.17 -6.33
CA LYS A 116 -5.92 -3.12 -5.94
C LYS A 116 -7.03 -3.62 -5.02
N SER A 117 -7.10 -4.92 -4.80
CA SER A 117 -8.11 -5.55 -3.95
C SER A 117 -7.56 -6.83 -3.35
N HIS A 118 -7.97 -7.12 -2.10
CA HIS A 118 -7.69 -8.40 -1.44
C HIS A 118 -8.73 -9.49 -1.79
N PHE A 119 -9.84 -9.10 -2.41
CA PHE A 119 -10.98 -10.01 -2.63
C PHE A 119 -11.12 -10.48 -4.07
N ILE A 120 -10.71 -9.65 -5.03
CA ILE A 120 -10.83 -9.93 -6.45
C ILE A 120 -9.53 -9.56 -7.17
N THR A 121 -9.17 -10.35 -8.17
CA THR A 121 -8.04 -10.03 -9.04
C THR A 121 -8.46 -8.98 -10.07
N LEU A 122 -7.97 -7.78 -9.90
CA LEU A 122 -8.12 -6.71 -10.88
C LEU A 122 -6.83 -6.60 -11.71
N PRO A 123 -6.93 -6.48 -13.03
CA PRO A 123 -5.76 -6.28 -13.88
C PRO A 123 -5.05 -4.97 -13.48
N VAL A 124 -3.75 -5.05 -13.27
CA VAL A 124 -2.89 -3.92 -12.92
C VAL A 124 -1.76 -3.85 -13.92
N THR A 125 -1.62 -2.70 -14.58
CA THR A 125 -0.44 -2.42 -15.40
C THR A 125 0.71 -2.05 -14.48
N PRO A 126 1.80 -2.83 -14.41
CA PRO A 126 2.91 -2.56 -13.53
C PRO A 126 3.59 -1.22 -13.87
N MET A 127 4.32 -0.67 -12.90
CA MET A 127 5.11 0.53 -13.06
C MET A 127 6.60 0.21 -12.93
N ASN A 128 7.42 0.86 -13.77
CA ASN A 128 8.86 0.74 -13.64
C ASN A 128 9.35 1.57 -12.45
N ILE A 129 10.06 0.93 -11.51
CA ILE A 129 10.58 1.60 -10.31
C ILE A 129 11.51 2.77 -10.63
N ASN A 130 12.25 2.68 -11.73
CA ASN A 130 13.21 3.72 -12.15
C ASN A 130 12.51 4.98 -12.69
N THR A 131 11.22 4.89 -13.04
CA THR A 131 10.43 6.05 -13.52
C THR A 131 9.60 6.69 -12.42
N LEU A 132 9.60 6.12 -11.22
CA LEU A 132 8.83 6.67 -10.10
C LEU A 132 9.43 8.00 -9.63
N THR A 133 8.58 9.00 -9.51
CA THR A 133 8.91 10.33 -8.97
C THR A 133 8.40 10.52 -7.56
N LYS A 134 7.38 9.73 -7.15
CA LYS A 134 6.78 9.83 -5.83
C LYS A 134 6.25 8.48 -5.36
N ILE A 135 6.54 8.14 -4.11
CA ILE A 135 6.05 6.93 -3.44
C ILE A 135 5.47 7.35 -2.09
N GLU A 136 4.17 7.11 -1.91
CA GLU A 136 3.41 7.51 -0.73
C GLU A 136 2.79 6.29 -0.05
N ILE A 137 2.93 6.19 1.27
CA ILE A 137 2.27 5.20 2.13
C ILE A 137 1.12 5.89 2.87
N GLN A 138 -0.07 5.26 2.84
CA GLN A 138 -1.32 5.81 3.38
C GLN A 138 -2.03 4.85 4.32
#